data_af1d1961bb12bd3032d57a0c8323eaa9
#
_entry.id   af1d1961bb12bd3032d57a0c8323eaa9
#
_cell.length_a   1.000
_cell.length_b   1.000
_cell.length_c   1.000
_cell.angle_alpha   90.00
_cell.angle_beta   90.00
_cell.angle_gamma   90.00
#
_symmetry.space_group_name_H-M   'P 1'
#
loop_
_entity.id
_entity.type
_entity.pdbx_description
1 polymer ?
#
loop_
_entity_poly.entity_id
_entity_poly.type
_entity_poly.pdbx_seq_one_letter_code
_entity_poly.pdbx_strand_id
1 'polypeptide(L)'
;ARYARAYGFEGLVAPPGLVMLVAFSQTVEDVSENARANLDYIDMRFGAPVYIGDTIEVETRVLGIKASSSRPNLGIVHVQSTARKNRGAPDEGVVLTWQRKVQVSRRDERTALAEGEVAPDPVECELWLPPYEPGRGYADLAHLSTPDSWCEDFEPGTLIEHSRGRTMTHEHIHLTAVLDNTSQVHCNQHMIDLDPERYVGGRLIVFGGIPFVLCLGLSSPDVGDNALGDVAYRTGRHTAPLFAGDTVFASTEILGRAEYPGRPDLGLLETRLVGHKFEREAGARHEDAPPGWKRTRIFELERTLAVKRRSHYAR
;
A
#
# COMPACT_ATOMS: atom_id res chain seq x y z
N ALA A 1 -2.92 -21.74 -6.41
CA ALA A 1 -2.30 -22.09 -7.70
C ALA A 1 -3.33 -22.52 -8.76
N ARG A 2 -4.27 -23.50 -8.47
CA ARG A 2 -5.27 -23.96 -9.46
C ARG A 2 -6.14 -22.81 -9.98
N TYR A 3 -6.67 -21.99 -9.09
CA TYR A 3 -7.50 -20.82 -9.42
C TYR A 3 -6.73 -19.83 -10.32
N ALA A 4 -5.52 -19.41 -9.91
CA ALA A 4 -4.71 -18.48 -10.68
C ALA A 4 -4.40 -19.01 -12.11
N ARG A 5 -4.04 -20.30 -12.23
CA ARG A 5 -3.80 -20.94 -13.54
C ARG A 5 -5.05 -21.00 -14.42
N ALA A 6 -6.22 -21.19 -13.81
CA ALA A 6 -7.48 -21.16 -14.55
C ALA A 6 -7.77 -19.79 -15.15
N TYR A 7 -7.29 -18.72 -14.51
CA TYR A 7 -7.36 -17.36 -15.04
C TYR A 7 -6.18 -16.97 -15.96
N GLY A 8 -5.23 -17.89 -16.21
CA GLY A 8 -4.14 -17.68 -17.17
C GLY A 8 -2.82 -17.20 -16.57
N PHE A 9 -2.72 -17.13 -15.22
CA PHE A 9 -1.44 -16.91 -14.56
C PHE A 9 -0.62 -18.21 -14.52
N GLU A 10 0.69 -18.11 -14.51
CA GLU A 10 1.60 -19.27 -14.47
C GLU A 10 1.54 -20.02 -13.14
N GLY A 11 1.24 -19.32 -12.06
CA GLY A 11 1.21 -19.86 -10.72
C GLY A 11 0.44 -18.99 -9.72
N LEU A 12 0.74 -19.17 -8.45
CA LEU A 12 0.23 -18.31 -7.40
C LEU A 12 0.96 -16.96 -7.46
N VAL A 13 0.22 -15.90 -7.77
CA VAL A 13 0.74 -14.53 -7.83
C VAL A 13 0.93 -14.00 -6.41
N ALA A 14 2.06 -13.35 -6.14
CA ALA A 14 2.28 -12.64 -4.89
C ALA A 14 1.29 -11.46 -4.77
N PRO A 15 0.62 -11.28 -3.62
CA PRO A 15 -0.28 -10.15 -3.43
C PRO A 15 0.44 -8.80 -3.64
N PRO A 16 -0.19 -7.81 -4.30
CA PRO A 16 0.43 -6.51 -4.57
C PRO A 16 1.00 -5.83 -3.32
N GLY A 17 0.29 -5.93 -2.19
CA GLY A 17 0.76 -5.41 -0.91
C GLY A 17 2.05 -6.07 -0.42
N LEU A 18 2.25 -7.38 -0.64
CA LEU A 18 3.50 -8.06 -0.28
C LEU A 18 4.65 -7.59 -1.18
N VAL A 19 4.42 -7.48 -2.49
CA VAL A 19 5.42 -6.96 -3.44
C VAL A 19 5.84 -5.55 -3.03
N MET A 20 4.86 -4.69 -2.68
CA MET A 20 5.13 -3.34 -2.19
C MET A 20 5.94 -3.35 -0.90
N LEU A 21 5.61 -4.20 0.09
CA LEU A 21 6.35 -4.28 1.36
C LEU A 21 7.81 -4.68 1.14
N VAL A 22 8.06 -5.71 0.35
CA VAL A 22 9.42 -6.18 0.03
C VAL A 22 10.21 -5.09 -0.69
N ALA A 23 9.63 -4.51 -1.75
CA ALA A 23 10.28 -3.47 -2.51
C ALA A 23 10.54 -2.19 -1.68
N PHE A 24 9.56 -1.78 -0.88
CA PHE A 24 9.69 -0.59 -0.01
C PHE A 24 10.78 -0.80 1.04
N SER A 25 10.84 -1.95 1.68
CA SER A 25 11.81 -2.24 2.75
C SER A 25 13.25 -2.15 2.25
N GLN A 26 13.54 -2.61 1.03
CA GLN A 26 14.87 -2.48 0.41
C GLN A 26 15.32 -1.02 0.22
N THR A 27 14.38 -0.05 0.19
CA THR A 27 14.71 1.37 0.06
C THR A 27 14.92 2.06 1.42
N VAL A 28 14.79 1.35 2.54
CA VAL A 28 14.86 1.97 3.87
C VAL A 28 16.28 2.36 4.22
N GLU A 29 17.25 1.48 4.06
CA GLU A 29 18.64 1.73 4.40
C GLU A 29 19.19 2.97 3.69
N ASP A 30 18.97 3.08 2.39
CA ASP A 30 19.51 4.18 1.57
C ASP A 30 18.74 5.50 1.71
N VAL A 31 17.43 5.44 1.94
CA VAL A 31 16.56 6.63 1.82
C VAL A 31 15.97 7.06 3.16
N SER A 32 15.54 6.14 3.99
CA SER A 32 14.64 6.46 5.10
C SER A 32 15.00 5.81 6.45
N GLU A 33 16.17 5.21 6.62
CA GLU A 33 16.58 4.64 7.90
C GLU A 33 16.52 5.67 9.04
N ASN A 34 16.96 6.90 8.77
CA ASN A 34 16.93 8.01 9.70
C ASN A 34 15.72 8.94 9.52
N ALA A 35 14.69 8.47 8.83
CA ALA A 35 13.49 9.26 8.60
C ALA A 35 12.69 9.49 9.89
N ARG A 36 12.03 10.64 9.92
CA ARG A 36 11.02 10.96 10.93
C ARG A 36 9.64 10.48 10.54
N ALA A 37 9.33 10.56 9.24
CA ALA A 37 8.07 10.13 8.67
C ALA A 37 8.21 9.87 7.17
N ASN A 38 7.50 8.87 6.67
CA ASN A 38 7.10 8.79 5.29
C ASN A 38 5.81 9.61 5.14
N LEU A 39 5.84 10.65 4.30
CA LEU A 39 4.74 11.62 4.23
C LEU A 39 3.63 11.11 3.31
N ASP A 40 4.00 10.64 2.12
CA ASP A 40 3.05 10.22 1.09
C ASP A 40 3.64 9.13 0.19
N TYR A 41 2.73 8.43 -0.47
CA TYR A 41 2.95 7.58 -1.65
C TYR A 41 2.28 8.27 -2.83
N ILE A 42 2.96 8.35 -3.96
CA ILE A 42 2.51 9.10 -5.13
C ILE A 42 2.65 8.22 -6.36
N ASP A 43 1.61 8.13 -7.16
CA ASP A 43 1.56 7.44 -8.46
C ASP A 43 2.25 6.07 -8.47
N MET A 44 1.86 5.21 -7.52
CA MET A 44 2.33 3.84 -7.46
C MET A 44 1.61 3.01 -8.52
N ARG A 45 2.38 2.35 -9.40
CA ARG A 45 1.85 1.53 -10.51
C ARG A 45 2.40 0.12 -10.44
N PHE A 46 1.53 -0.85 -10.70
CA PHE A 46 1.87 -2.26 -10.72
C PHE A 46 2.05 -2.74 -12.14
N GLY A 47 3.01 -3.66 -12.36
CA GLY A 47 3.39 -4.16 -13.67
C GLY A 47 3.34 -5.68 -13.76
N ALA A 48 4.48 -6.31 -13.98
CA ALA A 48 4.61 -7.75 -14.14
C ALA A 48 4.21 -8.51 -12.86
N PRO A 49 3.54 -9.66 -12.97
CA PRO A 49 3.21 -10.51 -11.83
C PRO A 49 4.50 -11.11 -11.22
N VAL A 50 4.50 -11.21 -9.89
CA VAL A 50 5.59 -11.84 -9.13
C VAL A 50 5.15 -13.22 -8.67
N TYR A 51 6.01 -14.20 -8.85
CA TYR A 51 5.80 -15.59 -8.47
C TYR A 51 6.82 -16.05 -7.42
N ILE A 52 6.55 -17.21 -6.81
CA ILE A 52 7.52 -17.86 -5.92
C ILE A 52 8.76 -18.25 -6.74
N GLY A 53 9.92 -17.80 -6.29
CA GLY A 53 11.21 -17.99 -6.95
C GLY A 53 11.74 -16.75 -7.67
N ASP A 54 10.89 -15.74 -7.92
CA ASP A 54 11.34 -14.46 -8.46
C ASP A 54 12.21 -13.70 -7.45
N THR A 55 13.25 -13.04 -7.94
CA THR A 55 14.09 -12.10 -7.17
C THR A 55 13.66 -10.67 -7.48
N ILE A 56 13.45 -9.85 -6.45
CA ILE A 56 13.09 -8.43 -6.59
C ILE A 56 14.29 -7.57 -6.23
N GLU A 57 14.62 -6.64 -7.12
CA GLU A 57 15.64 -5.59 -6.92
C GLU A 57 14.98 -4.22 -7.07
N VAL A 58 15.45 -3.23 -6.29
CA VAL A 58 14.90 -1.88 -6.32
C VAL A 58 16.01 -0.87 -6.60
N GLU A 59 15.73 0.03 -7.52
CA GLU A 59 16.54 1.23 -7.78
C GLU A 59 15.79 2.47 -7.32
N THR A 60 16.48 3.40 -6.68
CA THR A 60 15.88 4.65 -6.21
C THR A 60 16.67 5.85 -6.73
N ARG A 61 15.92 6.80 -7.33
CA ARG A 61 16.44 8.08 -7.79
C ARG A 61 15.91 9.21 -6.91
N VAL A 62 16.79 10.10 -6.47
CA VAL A 62 16.39 11.33 -5.80
C VAL A 62 15.89 12.33 -6.85
N LEU A 63 14.65 12.76 -6.70
CA LEU A 63 14.01 13.77 -7.55
C LEU A 63 14.19 15.17 -7.01
N GLY A 64 14.20 15.33 -5.68
CA GLY A 64 14.34 16.65 -5.09
C GLY A 64 14.63 16.62 -3.61
N ILE A 65 15.15 17.74 -3.14
CA ILE A 65 15.43 18.00 -1.72
C ILE A 65 14.96 19.41 -1.41
N LYS A 66 14.26 19.57 -0.29
CA LYS A 66 13.89 20.92 0.22
C LYS A 66 13.93 20.98 1.74
N ALA A 67 14.12 22.16 2.30
CA ALA A 67 13.99 22.37 3.72
C ALA A 67 12.51 22.19 4.17
N SER A 68 12.31 21.71 5.38
CA SER A 68 10.98 21.74 5.99
C SER A 68 10.59 23.17 6.34
N SER A 69 9.41 23.61 5.91
CA SER A 69 8.90 24.96 6.21
C SER A 69 8.56 25.18 7.68
N SER A 70 8.27 24.10 8.41
CA SER A 70 7.85 24.17 9.82
C SER A 70 8.93 23.77 10.83
N ARG A 71 9.98 23.06 10.38
CA ARG A 71 11.03 22.51 11.26
C ARG A 71 12.39 22.65 10.59
N PRO A 72 13.20 23.66 10.92
CA PRO A 72 14.49 23.97 10.28
C PRO A 72 15.50 22.81 10.32
N ASN A 73 15.42 21.96 11.38
CA ASN A 73 16.26 20.79 11.56
C ASN A 73 15.87 19.59 10.68
N LEU A 74 14.82 19.72 9.88
CA LEU A 74 14.34 18.67 8.98
C LEU A 74 14.42 19.07 7.52
N GLY A 75 14.63 18.09 6.66
CA GLY A 75 14.50 18.18 5.23
C GLY A 75 13.44 17.24 4.69
N ILE A 76 12.97 17.49 3.49
CA ILE A 76 12.09 16.59 2.74
C ILE A 76 12.86 16.14 1.51
N VAL A 77 12.98 14.83 1.35
CA VAL A 77 13.56 14.19 0.18
C VAL A 77 12.42 13.58 -0.64
N HIS A 78 12.36 13.94 -1.91
CA HIS A 78 11.44 13.35 -2.89
C HIS A 78 12.21 12.34 -3.73
N VAL A 79 11.70 11.11 -3.80
CA VAL A 79 12.34 10.01 -4.52
C VAL A 79 11.34 9.29 -5.43
N GLN A 80 11.87 8.71 -6.50
CA GLN A 80 11.21 7.71 -7.33
C GLN A 80 11.95 6.39 -7.15
N SER A 81 11.20 5.32 -6.91
CA SER A 81 11.73 3.95 -6.82
C SER A 81 11.08 3.07 -7.86
N THR A 82 11.86 2.17 -8.44
CA THR A 82 11.43 1.19 -9.44
C THR A 82 11.91 -0.19 -9.01
N ALA A 83 10.96 -1.09 -8.80
CA ALA A 83 11.22 -2.49 -8.50
C ALA A 83 11.14 -3.33 -9.79
N ARG A 84 12.14 -4.17 -10.00
CA ARG A 84 12.22 -5.12 -11.11
C ARG A 84 12.34 -6.53 -10.58
N LYS A 85 11.78 -7.49 -11.29
CA LYS A 85 12.04 -8.90 -11.02
C LYS A 85 13.06 -9.46 -11.98
N ASN A 86 13.86 -10.41 -11.53
CA ASN A 86 14.74 -11.28 -12.32
C ASN A 86 15.67 -10.51 -13.28
N ARG A 87 16.32 -9.47 -12.79
CA ARG A 87 17.16 -8.58 -13.59
C ARG A 87 18.21 -9.36 -14.38
N GLY A 88 18.30 -9.10 -15.68
CA GLY A 88 19.21 -9.78 -16.62
C GLY A 88 18.72 -11.16 -17.09
N ALA A 89 17.56 -11.64 -16.63
CA ALA A 89 16.96 -12.89 -17.11
C ALA A 89 15.91 -12.63 -18.21
N PRO A 90 15.54 -13.66 -19.00
CA PRO A 90 14.56 -13.50 -20.09
C PRO A 90 13.17 -13.03 -19.64
N ASP A 91 12.83 -13.24 -18.39
CA ASP A 91 11.55 -12.89 -17.76
C ASP A 91 11.66 -11.65 -16.86
N GLU A 92 12.74 -10.85 -17.04
CA GLU A 92 12.86 -9.54 -16.39
C GLU A 92 11.65 -8.66 -16.67
N GLY A 93 11.17 -7.96 -15.66
CA GLY A 93 10.07 -7.00 -15.82
C GLY A 93 9.95 -6.02 -14.66
N VAL A 94 9.42 -4.84 -14.96
CA VAL A 94 9.03 -3.87 -13.91
C VAL A 94 7.81 -4.43 -13.19
N VAL A 95 7.91 -4.58 -11.87
CA VAL A 95 6.81 -5.10 -11.02
C VAL A 95 6.10 -3.98 -10.29
N LEU A 96 6.81 -2.88 -9.98
CA LEU A 96 6.27 -1.75 -9.23
C LEU A 96 7.12 -0.50 -9.49
N THR A 97 6.49 0.65 -9.67
CA THR A 97 7.13 1.96 -9.60
C THR A 97 6.30 2.89 -8.71
N TRP A 98 6.97 3.75 -7.95
CA TRP A 98 6.28 4.73 -7.09
C TRP A 98 7.19 5.91 -6.76
N GLN A 99 6.57 6.99 -6.34
CA GLN A 99 7.26 8.12 -5.74
C GLN A 99 6.85 8.26 -4.27
N ARG A 100 7.72 8.83 -3.47
CA ARG A 100 7.43 9.17 -2.07
C ARG A 100 8.20 10.40 -1.59
N LYS A 101 7.62 11.09 -0.61
CA LYS A 101 8.31 12.16 0.12
C LYS A 101 8.60 11.69 1.53
N VAL A 102 9.85 11.86 1.92
CA VAL A 102 10.36 11.39 3.21
C VAL A 102 10.89 12.58 4.00
N GLN A 103 10.45 12.72 5.23
CA GLN A 103 10.99 13.71 6.14
C GLN A 103 12.19 13.13 6.88
N VAL A 104 13.37 13.74 6.70
CA VAL A 104 14.63 13.27 7.28
C VAL A 104 15.27 14.34 8.15
N SER A 105 16.06 13.92 9.15
CA SER A 105 16.86 14.85 9.97
C SER A 105 18.01 15.41 9.16
N ARG A 106 18.23 16.72 9.23
CA ARG A 106 19.39 17.38 8.64
C ARG A 106 20.62 17.11 9.51
N ARG A 107 21.76 16.88 8.88
CA ARG A 107 23.04 16.72 9.58
C ARG A 107 23.49 18.05 10.19
N ASP A 108 23.28 19.15 9.47
CA ASP A 108 23.61 20.49 9.88
C ASP A 108 22.53 21.45 9.39
N GLU A 109 21.92 22.18 10.32
CA GLU A 109 20.88 23.18 10.03
C GLU A 109 21.42 24.44 9.35
N ARG A 110 22.72 24.72 9.51
CA ARG A 110 23.37 25.92 8.99
C ARG A 110 23.78 25.78 7.51
N THR A 111 24.00 24.55 7.07
CA THR A 111 24.34 24.29 5.68
C THR A 111 23.09 24.50 4.80
N ALA A 112 23.19 25.39 3.82
CA ALA A 112 22.13 25.57 2.83
C ALA A 112 21.91 24.25 2.06
N LEU A 113 20.65 23.84 1.91
CA LEU A 113 20.32 22.73 1.02
C LEU A 113 20.39 23.21 -0.42
N ALA A 114 20.98 22.38 -1.27
CA ALA A 114 20.85 22.55 -2.72
C ALA A 114 19.41 22.16 -3.12
N GLU A 115 18.49 23.11 -2.93
CA GLU A 115 17.08 22.87 -3.24
C GLU A 115 16.89 22.75 -4.75
N GLY A 116 16.10 21.81 -5.17
CA GLY A 116 15.76 21.57 -6.54
C GLY A 116 14.83 20.37 -6.67
N GLU A 117 14.16 20.33 -7.80
CA GLU A 117 13.28 19.20 -8.13
C GLU A 117 13.46 18.90 -9.63
N VAL A 118 13.62 17.63 -9.95
CA VAL A 118 13.68 17.12 -11.33
C VAL A 118 12.45 16.26 -11.59
N ALA A 119 12.04 16.18 -12.85
CA ALA A 119 10.95 15.29 -13.24
C ALA A 119 11.30 13.82 -12.96
N PRO A 120 10.32 13.00 -12.59
CA PRO A 120 10.50 11.56 -12.48
C PRO A 120 10.90 10.98 -13.85
N ASP A 121 11.64 9.87 -13.82
CA ASP A 121 11.94 9.13 -15.04
C ASP A 121 10.64 8.53 -15.59
N PRO A 122 10.45 8.57 -16.91
CA PRO A 122 9.37 7.83 -17.53
C PRO A 122 9.66 6.32 -17.42
N VAL A 123 8.93 5.64 -16.55
CA VAL A 123 9.01 4.18 -16.37
C VAL A 123 7.76 3.58 -16.94
N GLU A 124 7.92 2.74 -17.96
CA GLU A 124 6.81 1.94 -18.47
C GLU A 124 6.47 0.86 -17.44
N CYS A 125 5.31 0.99 -16.81
CA CYS A 125 4.81 0.08 -15.80
C CYS A 125 3.30 -0.05 -15.96
N GLU A 126 2.89 -1.05 -16.73
CA GLU A 126 1.49 -1.38 -16.97
C GLU A 126 1.16 -2.74 -16.35
N LEU A 127 0.00 -2.83 -15.71
CA LEU A 127 -0.45 -4.08 -15.10
C LEU A 127 -0.56 -5.17 -16.15
N TRP A 128 0.29 -6.18 -16.02
CA TRP A 128 0.18 -7.38 -16.84
C TRP A 128 -1.05 -8.19 -16.38
N LEU A 129 -1.92 -8.46 -17.31
CA LEU A 129 -3.12 -9.27 -17.11
C LEU A 129 -3.15 -10.41 -18.12
N PRO A 130 -3.53 -11.62 -17.70
CA PRO A 130 -3.70 -12.74 -18.64
C PRO A 130 -4.77 -12.40 -19.67
N PRO A 131 -4.66 -12.90 -20.91
CA PRO A 131 -5.68 -12.71 -21.94
C PRO A 131 -7.00 -13.37 -21.51
N TYR A 132 -8.12 -12.73 -21.86
CA TYR A 132 -9.43 -13.36 -21.72
C TYR A 132 -9.63 -14.41 -22.81
N GLU A 133 -9.97 -15.63 -22.43
CA GLU A 133 -10.22 -16.76 -23.33
C GLU A 133 -11.68 -17.19 -23.22
N PRO A 134 -12.55 -16.83 -24.17
CA PRO A 134 -13.95 -17.28 -24.17
C PRO A 134 -14.04 -18.82 -24.09
N GLY A 135 -14.90 -19.33 -23.20
CA GLY A 135 -15.11 -20.78 -23.03
C GLY A 135 -14.10 -21.51 -22.13
N ARG A 136 -13.21 -20.79 -21.46
CA ARG A 136 -12.20 -21.38 -20.54
C ARG A 136 -12.76 -21.98 -19.24
N GLY A 137 -14.07 -21.92 -19.02
CA GLY A 137 -14.70 -22.50 -17.81
C GLY A 137 -14.53 -21.63 -16.55
N TYR A 138 -14.44 -20.34 -16.71
CA TYR A 138 -14.37 -19.39 -15.58
C TYR A 138 -15.55 -19.52 -14.61
N ALA A 139 -16.75 -19.78 -15.13
CA ALA A 139 -17.96 -19.92 -14.35
C ALA A 139 -17.89 -21.08 -13.33
N ASP A 140 -17.14 -22.14 -13.65
CA ASP A 140 -16.95 -23.27 -12.73
C ASP A 140 -16.20 -22.88 -11.46
N LEU A 141 -15.48 -21.76 -11.48
CA LEU A 141 -14.68 -21.23 -10.38
C LEU A 141 -15.31 -20.01 -9.71
N ALA A 142 -16.42 -19.50 -10.22
CA ALA A 142 -17.08 -18.30 -9.67
C ALA A 142 -17.50 -18.49 -8.21
N HIS A 143 -17.80 -19.74 -7.80
CA HIS A 143 -18.14 -20.08 -6.41
C HIS A 143 -16.97 -19.93 -5.41
N LEU A 144 -15.74 -19.75 -5.91
CA LEU A 144 -14.53 -19.56 -5.07
C LEU A 144 -14.27 -18.08 -4.75
N SER A 145 -15.07 -17.17 -5.29
CA SER A 145 -15.00 -15.74 -5.02
C SER A 145 -16.34 -15.23 -4.47
N THR A 146 -16.31 -14.04 -3.88
CA THR A 146 -17.51 -13.39 -3.33
C THR A 146 -18.52 -13.11 -4.45
N PRO A 147 -19.83 -13.42 -4.26
CA PRO A 147 -20.84 -13.29 -5.30
C PRO A 147 -21.15 -11.83 -5.66
N ASP A 148 -20.86 -10.86 -4.78
CA ASP A 148 -21.30 -9.47 -4.84
C ASP A 148 -20.12 -8.48 -4.95
N SER A 149 -19.02 -8.89 -5.58
CA SER A 149 -17.83 -8.03 -5.79
C SER A 149 -17.36 -7.98 -7.25
N TRP A 150 -18.31 -8.14 -8.19
CA TRP A 150 -18.09 -7.90 -9.62
C TRP A 150 -18.10 -6.40 -9.92
N CYS A 151 -17.51 -5.99 -11.03
CA CYS A 151 -17.46 -4.57 -11.39
C CYS A 151 -18.83 -3.89 -11.37
N GLU A 152 -19.86 -4.60 -11.80
CA GLU A 152 -21.24 -4.12 -11.89
C GLU A 152 -21.90 -3.90 -10.51
N ASP A 153 -21.42 -4.54 -9.46
CA ASP A 153 -22.04 -4.48 -8.12
C ASP A 153 -21.67 -3.21 -7.34
N PHE A 154 -20.67 -2.47 -7.81
CA PHE A 154 -20.20 -1.27 -7.14
C PHE A 154 -20.88 -0.01 -7.66
N GLU A 155 -21.55 0.73 -6.79
CA GLU A 155 -22.15 2.02 -7.13
C GLU A 155 -21.28 3.18 -6.61
N PRO A 156 -20.91 4.17 -7.46
CA PRO A 156 -20.17 5.34 -7.02
C PRO A 156 -20.87 6.08 -5.88
N GLY A 157 -20.10 6.54 -4.89
CA GLY A 157 -20.62 7.17 -3.67
C GLY A 157 -20.96 6.20 -2.55
N THR A 158 -20.93 4.89 -2.79
CA THR A 158 -21.16 3.88 -1.73
C THR A 158 -19.98 3.83 -0.77
N LEU A 159 -20.25 3.83 0.54
CA LEU A 159 -19.29 3.55 1.59
C LEU A 159 -19.48 2.13 2.11
N ILE A 160 -18.43 1.33 2.07
CA ILE A 160 -18.41 -0.05 2.56
C ILE A 160 -17.55 -0.08 3.83
N GLU A 161 -18.18 -0.32 4.98
CA GLU A 161 -17.48 -0.57 6.25
C GLU A 161 -17.10 -2.05 6.33
N HIS A 162 -15.79 -2.37 6.40
CA HIS A 162 -15.32 -3.75 6.51
C HIS A 162 -15.50 -4.27 7.93
N SER A 163 -16.17 -5.39 8.08
CA SER A 163 -16.64 -5.91 9.37
C SER A 163 -15.52 -6.41 10.30
N ARG A 164 -14.31 -6.62 9.78
CA ARG A 164 -13.20 -7.22 10.52
C ARG A 164 -12.22 -6.16 11.01
N GLY A 165 -11.63 -6.40 12.20
CA GLY A 165 -10.50 -5.63 12.71
C GLY A 165 -9.29 -6.51 12.98
N ARG A 166 -8.10 -5.91 13.03
CA ARG A 166 -6.85 -6.59 13.35
C ARG A 166 -6.08 -5.82 14.42
N THR A 167 -5.89 -6.44 15.59
CA THR A 167 -5.08 -5.84 16.66
C THR A 167 -3.60 -6.02 16.35
N MET A 168 -2.84 -4.94 16.47
CA MET A 168 -1.38 -4.94 16.39
C MET A 168 -0.81 -5.58 17.64
N THR A 169 0.09 -6.53 17.45
CA THR A 169 0.85 -7.17 18.52
C THR A 169 2.33 -6.87 18.35
N HIS A 170 3.20 -7.29 19.27
CA HIS A 170 4.64 -7.16 19.10
C HIS A 170 5.22 -7.99 17.92
N GLU A 171 4.45 -8.90 17.35
CA GLU A 171 4.83 -9.66 16.15
C GLU A 171 5.13 -8.77 14.94
N HIS A 172 4.60 -7.53 14.90
CA HIS A 172 4.94 -6.58 13.83
C HIS A 172 6.46 -6.28 13.78
N ILE A 173 7.19 -6.40 14.90
CA ILE A 173 8.65 -6.24 14.97
C ILE A 173 9.32 -7.34 14.15
N HIS A 174 8.87 -8.59 14.29
CA HIS A 174 9.38 -9.72 13.51
C HIS A 174 9.07 -9.57 12.02
N LEU A 175 7.87 -9.11 11.68
CA LEU A 175 7.51 -8.83 10.30
C LEU A 175 8.40 -7.75 9.69
N THR A 176 8.72 -6.71 10.45
CA THR A 176 9.64 -5.64 10.02
C THR A 176 11.03 -6.22 9.71
N ALA A 177 11.54 -7.10 10.57
CA ALA A 177 12.84 -7.77 10.35
C ALA A 177 12.82 -8.74 9.16
N VAL A 178 11.75 -9.53 9.00
CA VAL A 178 11.60 -10.47 7.87
C VAL A 178 11.54 -9.72 6.52
N LEU A 179 11.05 -8.49 6.53
CA LEU A 179 10.99 -7.63 5.34
C LEU A 179 12.28 -6.84 5.11
N ASP A 180 13.31 -7.06 5.93
CA ASP A 180 14.59 -6.34 5.88
C ASP A 180 14.46 -4.81 6.03
N ASN A 181 13.51 -4.37 6.84
CA ASN A 181 13.38 -2.96 7.20
C ASN A 181 14.28 -2.64 8.38
N THR A 182 15.38 -1.94 8.12
CA THR A 182 16.45 -1.64 9.11
C THR A 182 16.11 -0.48 10.05
N SER A 183 15.01 0.24 9.82
CA SER A 183 14.67 1.44 10.59
C SER A 183 14.43 1.16 12.08
N GLN A 184 15.31 1.72 12.91
CA GLN A 184 15.39 1.44 14.34
C GLN A 184 14.14 1.88 15.13
N VAL A 185 13.36 2.82 14.63
CA VAL A 185 12.12 3.30 15.29
C VAL A 185 11.05 2.22 15.39
N HIS A 186 11.20 1.15 14.61
CA HIS A 186 10.26 0.02 14.58
C HIS A 186 10.68 -1.16 15.44
N CYS A 187 11.95 -1.25 15.87
CA CYS A 187 12.49 -2.45 16.50
C CYS A 187 13.45 -2.22 17.69
N ASN A 188 13.92 -0.98 17.93
CA ASN A 188 14.91 -0.70 18.96
C ASN A 188 14.35 0.21 20.07
N GLN A 189 13.68 -0.39 21.06
CA GLN A 189 13.13 0.36 22.19
C GLN A 189 14.22 1.05 23.02
N HIS A 190 15.40 0.44 23.16
CA HIS A 190 16.52 1.04 23.92
C HIS A 190 16.94 2.39 23.33
N MET A 191 17.01 2.51 22.01
CA MET A 191 17.29 3.78 21.35
C MET A 191 16.22 4.83 21.67
N ILE A 192 14.95 4.44 21.70
CA ILE A 192 13.84 5.33 22.02
C ILE A 192 13.91 5.79 23.50
N ASP A 193 14.23 4.87 24.42
CA ASP A 193 14.34 5.15 25.86
C ASP A 193 15.46 6.15 26.20
N LEU A 194 16.49 6.29 25.35
CA LEU A 194 17.58 7.26 25.51
C LEU A 194 17.11 8.70 25.21
N ASP A 195 16.08 8.89 24.39
CA ASP A 195 15.55 10.20 24.02
C ASP A 195 14.04 10.09 23.63
N PRO A 196 13.17 9.75 24.60
CA PRO A 196 11.77 9.41 24.30
C PRO A 196 10.97 10.59 23.75
N GLU A 197 11.35 11.85 24.06
CA GLU A 197 10.68 13.06 23.55
C GLU A 197 10.92 13.26 22.04
N ARG A 198 11.99 12.69 21.54
CA ARG A 198 12.34 12.72 20.12
C ARG A 198 11.42 11.87 19.27
N TYR A 199 10.79 10.83 19.83
CA TYR A 199 10.02 9.83 19.12
C TYR A 199 8.54 9.88 19.48
N VAL A 200 7.68 9.68 18.48
CA VAL A 200 6.23 9.74 18.67
C VAL A 200 5.77 8.71 19.69
N GLY A 201 5.17 9.18 20.78
CA GLY A 201 4.65 8.34 21.86
C GLY A 201 5.70 7.67 22.74
N GLY A 202 7.01 7.95 22.59
CA GLY A 202 8.10 7.39 23.39
C GLY A 202 8.18 5.86 23.37
N ARG A 203 7.74 5.22 22.30
CA ARG A 203 7.71 3.75 22.14
C ARG A 203 7.80 3.35 20.68
N LEU A 204 8.04 2.06 20.43
CA LEU A 204 8.12 1.51 19.08
C LEU A 204 6.84 1.80 18.29
N ILE A 205 7.00 2.43 17.14
CA ILE A 205 5.91 2.66 16.19
C ILE A 205 5.84 1.48 15.22
N VAL A 206 4.64 1.06 14.86
CA VAL A 206 4.44 0.04 13.82
C VAL A 206 4.92 0.57 12.48
N PHE A 207 5.70 -0.23 11.74
CA PHE A 207 6.12 0.11 10.39
C PHE A 207 4.91 0.41 9.50
N GLY A 208 4.89 1.57 8.84
CA GLY A 208 3.72 2.07 8.09
C GLY A 208 3.26 1.14 6.95
N GLY A 209 4.15 0.34 6.39
CA GLY A 209 3.79 -0.69 5.41
C GLY A 209 2.81 -1.74 5.96
N ILE A 210 2.87 -2.05 7.27
CA ILE A 210 1.99 -3.05 7.89
C ILE A 210 0.52 -2.60 7.91
N PRO A 211 0.14 -1.42 8.47
CA PRO A 211 -1.24 -0.95 8.37
C PRO A 211 -1.71 -0.76 6.93
N PHE A 212 -0.81 -0.39 6.01
CA PHE A 212 -1.10 -0.30 4.59
C PHE A 212 -1.64 -1.64 4.06
N VAL A 213 -0.87 -2.73 4.19
CA VAL A 213 -1.28 -4.05 3.68
C VAL A 213 -2.41 -4.67 4.48
N LEU A 214 -2.53 -4.35 5.77
CA LEU A 214 -3.68 -4.80 6.56
C LEU A 214 -4.98 -4.20 6.06
N CYS A 215 -5.01 -2.90 5.74
CA CYS A 215 -6.19 -2.26 5.16
C CYS A 215 -6.57 -2.88 3.82
N LEU A 216 -5.59 -3.18 2.95
CA LEU A 216 -5.83 -3.93 1.71
C LEU A 216 -6.45 -5.30 1.99
N GLY A 217 -5.89 -6.06 2.94
CA GLY A 217 -6.39 -7.38 3.32
C GLY A 217 -7.79 -7.35 3.95
N LEU A 218 -8.08 -6.33 4.78
CA LEU A 218 -9.41 -6.16 5.38
C LEU A 218 -10.48 -5.83 4.33
N SER A 219 -10.11 -5.08 3.29
CA SER A 219 -11.03 -4.70 2.20
C SER A 219 -11.21 -5.81 1.15
N SER A 220 -10.28 -6.77 1.07
CA SER A 220 -10.22 -7.74 -0.02
C SER A 220 -11.50 -8.59 -0.17
N PRO A 221 -12.12 -9.14 0.89
CA PRO A 221 -13.33 -9.94 0.73
C PRO A 221 -14.51 -9.19 0.11
N ASP A 222 -14.62 -7.89 0.41
CA ASP A 222 -15.76 -7.07 0.00
C ASP A 222 -15.54 -6.35 -1.33
N VAL A 223 -14.27 -5.99 -1.66
CA VAL A 223 -13.95 -5.14 -2.81
C VAL A 223 -12.96 -5.80 -3.78
N GLY A 224 -11.98 -6.55 -3.26
CA GLY A 224 -10.85 -7.04 -4.06
C GLY A 224 -10.99 -8.47 -4.58
N ASP A 225 -11.97 -9.23 -4.15
CA ASP A 225 -12.01 -10.69 -4.37
C ASP A 225 -12.22 -11.06 -5.85
N ASN A 226 -12.92 -10.23 -6.60
CA ASN A 226 -13.08 -10.37 -8.05
C ASN A 226 -12.14 -9.46 -8.86
N ALA A 227 -11.15 -8.82 -8.24
CA ALA A 227 -10.10 -8.13 -8.98
C ALA A 227 -9.05 -9.11 -9.51
N LEU A 228 -8.56 -8.88 -10.73
CA LEU A 228 -7.40 -9.58 -11.28
C LEU A 228 -6.08 -8.92 -10.87
N GLY A 229 -6.11 -7.67 -10.46
CA GLY A 229 -4.95 -6.96 -9.94
C GLY A 229 -5.23 -5.51 -9.58
N ASP A 230 -4.27 -4.91 -8.91
CA ASP A 230 -4.21 -3.48 -8.66
C ASP A 230 -3.50 -2.80 -9.83
N VAL A 231 -4.16 -1.81 -10.42
CA VAL A 231 -3.61 -1.03 -11.55
C VAL A 231 -2.69 0.04 -11.02
N ALA A 232 -3.20 0.84 -10.08
CA ALA A 232 -2.46 1.96 -9.51
C ALA A 232 -2.99 2.36 -8.13
N TYR A 233 -2.08 2.96 -7.33
CA TYR A 233 -2.43 3.75 -6.16
C TYR A 233 -2.02 5.20 -6.43
N ARG A 234 -2.99 6.08 -6.64
CA ARG A 234 -2.74 7.47 -7.05
C ARG A 234 -2.07 8.26 -5.94
N THR A 235 -2.64 8.19 -4.76
CA THR A 235 -2.12 8.84 -3.54
C THR A 235 -2.33 7.94 -2.34
N GLY A 236 -1.39 7.99 -1.40
CA GLY A 236 -1.53 7.31 -0.12
C GLY A 236 -0.77 8.05 0.97
N ARG A 237 -1.27 8.03 2.20
CA ARG A 237 -0.60 8.67 3.35
C ARG A 237 -0.98 8.05 4.68
N HIS A 238 -0.04 8.13 5.61
CA HIS A 238 -0.29 7.87 7.01
C HIS A 238 -0.72 9.16 7.71
N THR A 239 -1.80 9.11 8.49
CA THR A 239 -2.39 10.29 9.13
C THR A 239 -2.25 10.27 10.65
N ALA A 240 -2.03 9.11 11.24
CA ALA A 240 -1.74 8.95 12.66
C ALA A 240 -0.84 7.72 12.91
N PRO A 241 -0.08 7.72 14.01
CA PRO A 241 0.78 6.60 14.38
C PRO A 241 -0.06 5.40 14.85
N LEU A 242 0.50 4.20 14.62
CA LEU A 242 -0.04 2.94 15.09
C LEU A 242 0.96 2.27 16.02
N PHE A 243 0.47 1.70 17.11
CA PHE A 243 1.28 1.05 18.14
C PHE A 243 0.75 -0.35 18.44
N ALA A 244 1.59 -1.18 19.09
CA ALA A 244 1.12 -2.46 19.64
C ALA A 244 -0.03 -2.21 20.64
N GLY A 245 -1.10 -3.00 20.52
CA GLY A 245 -2.34 -2.84 21.26
C GLY A 245 -3.46 -2.10 20.50
N ASP A 246 -3.13 -1.30 19.48
CA ASP A 246 -4.15 -0.68 18.63
C ASP A 246 -4.82 -1.73 17.73
N THR A 247 -6.10 -1.56 17.46
CA THR A 247 -6.86 -2.38 16.51
C THR A 247 -7.17 -1.57 15.26
N VAL A 248 -6.73 -2.07 14.10
CA VAL A 248 -6.99 -1.47 12.78
C VAL A 248 -8.30 -2.00 12.22
N PHE A 249 -9.12 -1.10 11.75
CA PHE A 249 -10.32 -1.34 10.93
C PHE A 249 -10.15 -0.63 9.60
N ALA A 250 -10.97 -0.97 8.60
CA ALA A 250 -10.93 -0.32 7.30
C ALA A 250 -12.34 -0.06 6.75
N SER A 251 -12.45 0.93 5.89
CA SER A 251 -13.63 1.21 5.08
C SER A 251 -13.20 1.60 3.65
N THR A 252 -14.05 1.37 2.69
CA THR A 252 -13.81 1.72 1.28
C THR A 252 -14.96 2.54 0.74
N GLU A 253 -14.66 3.71 0.20
CA GLU A 253 -15.57 4.52 -0.59
C GLU A 253 -15.37 4.21 -2.08
N ILE A 254 -16.44 3.95 -2.80
CA ILE A 254 -16.43 3.77 -4.25
C ILE A 254 -16.44 5.15 -4.91
N LEU A 255 -15.35 5.52 -5.57
CA LEU A 255 -15.21 6.82 -6.23
C LEU A 255 -15.74 6.81 -7.66
N GLY A 256 -15.58 5.70 -8.38
CA GLY A 256 -16.00 5.60 -9.77
C GLY A 256 -15.82 4.23 -10.38
N ARG A 257 -16.44 4.06 -11.55
CA ARG A 257 -16.27 2.90 -12.43
C ARG A 257 -16.02 3.38 -13.86
N ALA A 258 -15.17 2.66 -14.57
CA ALA A 258 -14.90 2.88 -15.98
C ALA A 258 -14.71 1.55 -16.72
N GLU A 259 -14.70 1.58 -18.03
CA GLU A 259 -14.26 0.44 -18.83
C GLU A 259 -12.74 0.30 -18.79
N TYR A 260 -12.26 -0.94 -18.76
CA TYR A 260 -10.82 -1.18 -18.89
C TYR A 260 -10.46 -1.09 -20.40
N PRO A 261 -9.51 -0.23 -20.80
CA PRO A 261 -9.16 -0.07 -22.20
C PRO A 261 -8.72 -1.39 -22.84
N GLY A 262 -9.37 -1.76 -23.97
CA GLY A 262 -9.05 -2.98 -24.71
C GLY A 262 -9.42 -4.32 -24.03
N ARG A 263 -10.10 -4.28 -22.87
CA ARG A 263 -10.49 -5.47 -22.11
C ARG A 263 -11.98 -5.41 -21.73
N PRO A 264 -12.89 -5.81 -22.62
CA PRO A 264 -14.33 -5.76 -22.38
C PRO A 264 -14.79 -6.69 -21.25
N ASP A 265 -13.97 -7.66 -20.87
CA ASP A 265 -14.17 -8.57 -19.74
C ASP A 265 -13.89 -7.93 -18.37
N LEU A 266 -13.24 -6.76 -18.35
CA LEU A 266 -12.84 -6.05 -17.13
C LEU A 266 -13.44 -4.65 -17.04
N GLY A 267 -13.56 -4.15 -15.81
CA GLY A 267 -13.76 -2.74 -15.52
C GLY A 267 -12.67 -2.20 -14.62
N LEU A 268 -12.50 -0.90 -14.65
CA LEU A 268 -11.70 -0.15 -13.67
C LEU A 268 -12.61 0.27 -12.52
N LEU A 269 -12.21 -0.03 -11.30
CA LEU A 269 -12.87 0.41 -10.08
C LEU A 269 -11.95 1.36 -9.32
N GLU A 270 -12.37 2.62 -9.20
CA GLU A 270 -11.68 3.63 -8.42
C GLU A 270 -12.25 3.68 -7.01
N THR A 271 -11.39 3.59 -6.00
CA THR A 271 -11.79 3.52 -4.59
C THR A 271 -10.91 4.39 -3.71
N ARG A 272 -11.46 4.82 -2.57
CA ARG A 272 -10.69 5.38 -1.45
C ARG A 272 -10.77 4.43 -0.27
N LEU A 273 -9.65 3.77 0.04
CA LEU A 273 -9.49 2.90 1.20
C LEU A 273 -9.01 3.74 2.38
N VAL A 274 -9.70 3.63 3.51
CA VAL A 274 -9.36 4.34 4.75
C VAL A 274 -9.15 3.33 5.87
N GLY A 275 -7.96 3.37 6.49
CA GLY A 275 -7.67 2.67 7.74
C GLY A 275 -7.97 3.57 8.95
N HIS A 276 -8.56 3.01 9.99
CA HIS A 276 -8.84 3.72 11.22
C HIS A 276 -8.66 2.83 12.45
N LYS A 277 -8.54 3.48 13.62
CA LYS A 277 -8.57 2.85 14.94
C LYS A 277 -9.55 3.59 15.83
N PHE A 278 -9.95 2.95 16.93
CA PHE A 278 -10.72 3.60 17.98
C PHE A 278 -9.83 3.86 19.20
N GLU A 279 -9.85 5.09 19.68
CA GLU A 279 -9.10 5.53 20.86
C GLU A 279 -10.09 5.92 21.97
N ARG A 280 -9.78 5.56 23.22
CA ARG A 280 -10.62 5.97 24.36
C ARG A 280 -10.49 7.47 24.60
N GLU A 281 -11.63 8.14 24.65
CA GLU A 281 -11.73 9.56 24.94
C GLU A 281 -12.89 9.78 25.94
N ALA A 282 -12.55 10.03 27.21
CA ALA A 282 -13.54 10.16 28.26
C ALA A 282 -14.54 11.28 27.95
N GLY A 283 -15.83 10.96 28.00
CA GLY A 283 -16.91 11.90 27.69
C GLY A 283 -17.17 12.15 26.21
N ALA A 284 -16.38 11.56 25.31
CA ALA A 284 -16.56 11.74 23.88
C ALA A 284 -17.89 11.12 23.40
N ARG A 285 -18.55 11.84 22.50
CA ARG A 285 -19.69 11.38 21.71
C ARG A 285 -19.45 11.79 20.28
N HIS A 286 -18.92 10.87 19.50
CA HIS A 286 -18.72 11.02 18.07
C HIS A 286 -19.77 10.20 17.33
N GLU A 287 -20.27 10.73 16.23
CA GLU A 287 -21.35 10.12 15.45
C GLU A 287 -20.92 8.76 14.85
N ASP A 288 -19.63 8.64 14.51
CA ASP A 288 -19.02 7.48 13.85
C ASP A 288 -18.24 6.55 14.82
N ALA A 289 -18.47 6.69 16.14
CA ALA A 289 -17.78 5.88 17.16
C ALA A 289 -18.70 5.51 18.34
N PRO A 290 -18.44 4.40 19.02
CA PRO A 290 -19.16 4.05 20.25
C PRO A 290 -18.98 5.12 21.34
N PRO A 291 -19.93 5.31 22.27
CA PRO A 291 -19.79 6.26 23.37
C PRO A 291 -18.49 6.06 24.16
N GLY A 292 -17.75 7.14 24.40
CA GLY A 292 -16.44 7.11 25.08
C GLY A 292 -15.27 6.71 24.17
N TRP A 293 -15.48 6.67 22.87
CA TRP A 293 -14.47 6.38 21.88
C TRP A 293 -14.45 7.43 20.77
N LYS A 294 -13.27 7.62 20.15
CA LYS A 294 -13.03 8.44 18.97
C LYS A 294 -12.50 7.57 17.85
N ARG A 295 -13.08 7.72 16.68
CA ARG A 295 -12.56 7.13 15.43
C ARG A 295 -11.41 7.98 14.91
N THR A 296 -10.22 7.42 14.86
CA THR A 296 -9.00 8.12 14.39
C THR A 296 -8.55 7.49 13.08
N ARG A 297 -8.50 8.29 12.01
CA ARG A 297 -7.92 7.86 10.73
C ARG A 297 -6.42 7.68 10.89
N ILE A 298 -5.89 6.54 10.44
CA ILE A 298 -4.47 6.20 10.50
C ILE A 298 -3.83 6.09 9.12
N PHE A 299 -4.64 5.80 8.09
CA PHE A 299 -4.17 5.57 6.73
C PHE A 299 -5.26 5.91 5.71
N GLU A 300 -4.84 6.37 4.53
CA GLU A 300 -5.73 6.67 3.41
C GLU A 300 -5.02 6.35 2.10
N LEU A 301 -5.74 5.75 1.13
CA LEU A 301 -5.22 5.32 -0.15
C LEU A 301 -6.27 5.46 -1.25
N GLU A 302 -5.96 6.18 -2.34
CA GLU A 302 -6.74 6.12 -3.58
C GLU A 302 -6.21 5.01 -4.47
N ARG A 303 -7.08 4.05 -4.79
CA ARG A 303 -6.74 2.77 -5.42
C ARG A 303 -7.59 2.53 -6.66
N THR A 304 -6.97 2.06 -7.73
CA THR A 304 -7.64 1.61 -8.96
C THR A 304 -7.41 0.11 -9.14
N LEU A 305 -8.48 -0.65 -9.30
CA LEU A 305 -8.48 -2.10 -9.50
C LEU A 305 -8.97 -2.46 -10.90
N ALA A 306 -8.41 -3.54 -11.44
CA ALA A 306 -8.96 -4.24 -12.61
C ALA A 306 -9.92 -5.34 -12.13
N VAL A 307 -11.22 -5.10 -12.21
CA VAL A 307 -12.25 -5.98 -11.65
C VAL A 307 -12.98 -6.72 -12.77
N LYS A 308 -13.18 -8.03 -12.58
CA LYS A 308 -13.89 -8.91 -13.50
C LYS A 308 -15.34 -8.45 -13.68
N ARG A 309 -15.86 -8.59 -14.90
CA ARG A 309 -17.28 -8.38 -15.23
C ARG A 309 -18.04 -9.71 -15.15
N ARG A 310 -19.16 -9.69 -14.46
CA ARG A 310 -20.03 -10.86 -14.26
C ARG A 310 -20.42 -11.54 -15.57
N SER A 311 -20.69 -10.74 -16.60
CA SER A 311 -21.10 -11.21 -17.92
C SER A 311 -20.08 -12.11 -18.63
N HIS A 312 -18.81 -12.02 -18.26
CA HIS A 312 -17.72 -12.77 -18.87
C HIS A 312 -17.21 -13.93 -18.00
N TYR A 313 -17.29 -13.79 -16.68
CA TYR A 313 -16.65 -14.72 -15.75
C TYR A 313 -17.61 -15.58 -14.94
N ALA A 314 -18.89 -15.20 -14.84
CA ALA A 314 -19.90 -15.94 -14.08
C ALA A 314 -20.95 -16.67 -14.94
N ARG A 315 -20.78 -16.69 -16.28
CA ARG A 315 -21.67 -17.35 -17.23
C ARG A 315 -21.02 -18.56 -17.86
#